data_537bad0edc67c1eb3e470158fdedc748
#
_entry.id   537bad0edc67c1eb3e470158fdedc748
#
_cell.length_a   1.000
_cell.length_b   1.000
_cell.length_c   1.000
_cell.angle_alpha   90.00
_cell.angle_beta   90.00
_cell.angle_gamma   90.00
#
_symmetry.space_group_name_H-M   'P 1'
#
loop_
_entity.id
_entity.type
_entity.pdbx_description
1 polymer ?
#
loop_
_entity_poly.entity_id
_entity_poly.type
_entity_poly.pdbx_seq_one_letter_code
_entity_poly.pdbx_strand_id
1 'polypeptide(L)'
;MPREYSTTEQRNIENTNRMFSPPPGFDVSSLFADDAVWWNGHPKLRGEGSCEHAGIAAIRGILTSAGTDMSRLGIDAYDLTTVRNEQVLVIADGDYVVRQHNMVAKTHAGRDYSNAYCFVFRFRADGKIAYLTEHWNTWWADRFLFEQRPPEAPQPLP
;
A
#
# COMPACT_ATOMS: atom_id res chain seq x y z
N MET A 1 -6.48 8.87 -28.57
CA MET A 1 -5.87 10.05 -27.91
C MET A 1 -5.72 9.72 -26.42
N PRO A 2 -4.68 10.12 -25.73
CA PRO A 2 -4.62 10.00 -24.28
C PRO A 2 -5.79 10.75 -23.66
N ARG A 3 -6.40 10.23 -22.61
CA ARG A 3 -7.46 10.92 -21.88
C ARG A 3 -6.87 12.17 -21.19
N GLU A 4 -7.49 13.31 -21.35
CA GLU A 4 -7.20 14.50 -20.58
C GLU A 4 -7.92 14.42 -19.23
N TYR A 5 -7.19 14.60 -18.14
CA TYR A 5 -7.74 14.62 -16.80
C TYR A 5 -8.17 16.05 -16.42
N SER A 6 -9.29 16.15 -15.72
CA SER A 6 -9.74 17.39 -15.09
C SER A 6 -8.75 17.87 -14.02
N THR A 7 -8.83 19.13 -13.61
CA THR A 7 -8.00 19.69 -12.52
C THR A 7 -8.14 18.89 -11.21
N THR A 8 -9.36 18.42 -10.91
CA THR A 8 -9.62 17.58 -9.73
C THR A 8 -8.91 16.25 -9.85
N GLU A 9 -9.01 15.58 -10.99
CA GLU A 9 -8.34 14.29 -11.22
C GLU A 9 -6.82 14.44 -11.20
N GLN A 10 -6.27 15.50 -11.78
CA GLN A 10 -4.83 15.79 -11.74
C GLN A 10 -4.33 15.97 -10.31
N ARG A 11 -5.02 16.78 -9.49
CA ARG A 11 -4.71 16.95 -8.06
C ARG A 11 -4.76 15.61 -7.32
N ASN A 12 -5.78 14.80 -7.55
CA ASN A 12 -5.95 13.51 -6.89
C ASN A 12 -4.84 12.52 -7.29
N ILE A 13 -4.42 12.51 -8.58
CA ILE A 13 -3.26 11.76 -9.06
C ILE A 13 -1.98 12.23 -8.36
N GLU A 14 -1.75 13.55 -8.25
CA GLU A 14 -0.59 14.09 -7.56
C GLU A 14 -0.55 13.67 -6.09
N ASN A 15 -1.67 13.77 -5.37
CA ASN A 15 -1.76 13.35 -3.99
C ASN A 15 -1.52 11.84 -3.83
N THR A 16 -2.04 11.02 -4.75
CA THR A 16 -1.74 9.60 -4.81
C THR A 16 -0.23 9.37 -4.98
N ASN A 17 0.42 10.06 -5.90
CA ASN A 17 1.86 9.92 -6.13
C ASN A 17 2.70 10.37 -4.92
N ARG A 18 2.29 11.42 -4.21
CA ARG A 18 2.95 11.89 -2.97
C ARG A 18 2.91 10.86 -1.85
N MET A 19 1.90 10.00 -1.80
CA MET A 19 1.85 8.91 -0.82
C MET A 19 3.00 7.90 -1.01
N PHE A 20 3.38 7.61 -2.26
CA PHE A 20 4.41 6.62 -2.60
C PHE A 20 5.81 7.20 -2.85
N SER A 21 5.89 8.50 -3.05
CA SER A 21 7.13 9.24 -3.27
C SER A 21 7.02 10.62 -2.61
N PRO A 22 6.95 10.66 -1.27
CA PRO A 22 6.80 11.92 -0.56
C PRO A 22 8.08 12.76 -0.68
N PRO A 23 7.95 14.09 -0.85
CA PRO A 23 9.09 14.97 -0.69
C PRO A 23 9.71 14.86 0.72
N PRO A 24 11.00 15.17 0.87
CA PRO A 24 11.64 15.16 2.19
C PRO A 24 10.84 15.98 3.23
N GLY A 25 10.57 15.39 4.39
CA GLY A 25 9.82 16.03 5.48
C GLY A 25 8.31 16.12 5.27
N PHE A 26 7.76 15.54 4.21
CA PHE A 26 6.32 15.55 3.98
C PHE A 26 5.61 14.54 4.89
N ASP A 27 4.62 15.00 5.63
CA ASP A 27 3.74 14.15 6.43
C ASP A 27 2.68 13.49 5.53
N VAL A 28 2.89 12.23 5.17
CA VAL A 28 1.95 11.45 4.34
C VAL A 28 0.57 11.35 4.99
N SER A 29 0.47 11.37 6.32
CA SER A 29 -0.83 11.34 7.02
C SER A 29 -1.68 12.56 6.70
N SER A 30 -1.05 13.67 6.30
CA SER A 30 -1.75 14.91 5.90
C SER A 30 -2.60 14.77 4.64
N LEU A 31 -2.40 13.72 3.84
CA LEU A 31 -3.20 13.41 2.67
C LEU A 31 -4.58 12.86 3.03
N PHE A 32 -4.76 12.35 4.23
CA PHE A 32 -5.99 11.68 4.66
C PHE A 32 -6.93 12.65 5.38
N ALA A 33 -8.24 12.39 5.26
CA ALA A 33 -9.25 13.03 6.11
C ALA A 33 -9.17 12.44 7.52
N ASP A 34 -9.62 13.21 8.54
CA ASP A 34 -9.54 12.79 9.94
C ASP A 34 -10.32 11.50 10.22
N ASP A 35 -11.43 11.28 9.51
CA ASP A 35 -12.28 10.09 9.57
C ASP A 35 -12.05 9.11 8.41
N ALA A 36 -10.92 9.21 7.71
CA ALA A 36 -10.58 8.31 6.60
C ALA A 36 -10.53 6.85 7.06
N VAL A 37 -10.80 5.96 6.11
CA VAL A 37 -10.68 4.51 6.33
C VAL A 37 -9.67 3.93 5.35
N TRP A 38 -8.74 3.13 5.85
CA TRP A 38 -7.84 2.31 5.05
C TRP A 38 -8.17 0.83 5.26
N TRP A 39 -8.61 0.18 4.21
CA TRP A 39 -8.76 -1.26 4.15
C TRP A 39 -7.55 -1.86 3.44
N ASN A 40 -6.76 -2.69 4.12
CA ASN A 40 -5.48 -3.18 3.59
C ASN A 40 -5.51 -4.61 3.04
N GLY A 41 -6.70 -5.18 2.84
CA GLY A 41 -6.85 -6.50 2.21
C GLY A 41 -6.20 -7.65 2.97
N HIS A 42 -5.56 -7.38 4.10
CA HIS A 42 -4.94 -8.42 4.89
C HIS A 42 -6.05 -9.26 5.53
N PRO A 43 -6.20 -10.54 5.18
CA PRO A 43 -7.12 -11.39 5.92
C PRO A 43 -6.71 -11.31 7.39
N LYS A 44 -7.69 -11.43 8.29
CA LYS A 44 -7.42 -11.52 9.73
C LYS A 44 -6.28 -12.49 9.94
N LEU A 45 -5.06 -11.97 10.06
CA LEU A 45 -3.94 -12.81 10.37
C LEU A 45 -4.25 -13.51 11.68
N ARG A 46 -4.44 -14.81 11.56
CA ARG A 46 -4.66 -15.70 12.70
C ARG A 46 -5.91 -15.40 13.54
N GLY A 47 -6.97 -14.88 12.92
CA GLY A 47 -8.30 -14.80 13.52
C GLY A 47 -8.60 -13.55 14.33
N GLU A 48 -7.68 -12.62 14.49
CA GLU A 48 -7.88 -11.39 15.26
C GLU A 48 -7.64 -10.14 14.42
N GLY A 49 -8.50 -9.14 14.61
CA GLY A 49 -8.38 -7.83 13.99
C GLY A 49 -9.30 -7.59 12.79
N SER A 50 -9.47 -6.33 12.45
CA SER A 50 -10.17 -5.85 11.25
C SER A 50 -9.16 -5.51 10.17
N CYS A 51 -9.52 -5.76 8.91
CA CYS A 51 -8.77 -5.24 7.77
C CYS A 51 -8.96 -3.73 7.59
N GLU A 52 -9.89 -3.12 8.34
CA GLU A 52 -10.18 -1.70 8.29
C GLU A 52 -9.48 -0.96 9.42
N HIS A 53 -8.80 0.11 9.05
CA HIS A 53 -8.16 1.05 9.95
C HIS A 53 -8.88 2.40 9.82
N ALA A 54 -9.76 2.69 10.76
CA ALA A 54 -10.62 3.86 10.72
C ALA A 54 -10.04 5.03 11.53
N GLY A 55 -10.04 6.20 10.93
CA GLY A 55 -9.57 7.45 11.50
C GLY A 55 -8.06 7.66 11.39
N ILE A 56 -7.66 8.92 11.44
CA ILE A 56 -6.28 9.35 11.20
C ILE A 56 -5.27 8.74 12.18
N ALA A 57 -5.68 8.46 13.42
CA ALA A 57 -4.79 7.85 14.40
C ALA A 57 -4.41 6.41 14.01
N ALA A 58 -5.38 5.61 13.54
CA ALA A 58 -5.14 4.25 13.07
C ALA A 58 -4.27 4.26 11.80
N ILE A 59 -4.54 5.18 10.87
CA ILE A 59 -3.76 5.33 9.63
C ILE A 59 -2.31 5.73 9.93
N ARG A 60 -2.07 6.64 10.87
CA ARG A 60 -0.72 6.98 11.34
C ARG A 60 0.00 5.75 11.91
N GLY A 61 -0.73 4.91 12.65
CA GLY A 61 -0.19 3.64 13.14
C GLY A 61 0.34 2.75 12.02
N ILE A 62 -0.42 2.57 10.92
CA ILE A 62 0.03 1.82 9.75
C ILE A 62 1.26 2.47 9.12
N LEU A 63 1.21 3.78 8.84
CA LEU A 63 2.30 4.50 8.18
C LEU A 63 3.61 4.44 8.97
N THR A 64 3.53 4.44 10.31
CA THR A 64 4.72 4.36 11.17
C THR A 64 5.22 2.93 11.38
N SER A 65 4.35 1.93 11.30
CA SER A 65 4.74 0.51 11.43
C SER A 65 5.20 -0.12 10.12
N ALA A 66 4.83 0.47 8.99
CA ALA A 66 5.22 -0.05 7.68
C ALA A 66 6.76 -0.13 7.56
N GLY A 67 7.27 -1.31 7.20
CA GLY A 67 8.69 -1.56 6.99
C GLY A 67 9.58 -1.48 8.24
N THR A 68 9.00 -1.42 9.46
CA THR A 68 9.81 -1.52 10.68
C THR A 68 10.38 -2.93 10.83
N ASP A 69 11.57 -3.02 11.43
CA ASP A 69 12.16 -4.33 11.76
C ASP A 69 11.32 -5.05 12.82
N MET A 70 10.68 -6.13 12.41
CA MET A 70 9.84 -6.98 13.25
C MET A 70 10.47 -8.37 13.50
N SER A 71 11.77 -8.51 13.29
CA SER A 71 12.50 -9.79 13.45
C SER A 71 12.31 -10.42 14.82
N ARG A 72 12.16 -9.61 15.87
CA ARG A 72 11.85 -10.07 17.24
C ARG A 72 10.49 -10.79 17.35
N LEU A 73 9.58 -10.54 16.41
CA LEU A 73 8.28 -11.20 16.30
C LEU A 73 8.30 -12.37 15.29
N GLY A 74 9.48 -12.71 14.76
CA GLY A 74 9.62 -13.75 13.74
C GLY A 74 9.14 -13.30 12.35
N ILE A 75 9.00 -11.99 12.13
CA ILE A 75 8.56 -11.40 10.86
C ILE A 75 9.76 -10.76 10.18
N ASP A 76 10.05 -11.19 8.95
CA ASP A 76 11.10 -10.58 8.13
C ASP A 76 10.49 -9.51 7.20
N ALA A 77 10.11 -8.38 7.79
CA ALA A 77 9.52 -7.26 7.07
C ALA A 77 10.50 -6.67 6.04
N TYR A 78 9.96 -5.98 5.03
CA TYR A 78 10.78 -5.29 4.04
C TYR A 78 11.33 -3.95 4.58
N ASP A 79 12.54 -3.62 4.20
CA ASP A 79 13.19 -2.33 4.50
C ASP A 79 12.66 -1.26 3.54
N LEU A 80 11.93 -0.27 4.06
CA LEU A 80 11.37 0.83 3.28
C LEU A 80 12.40 1.63 2.49
N THR A 81 13.65 1.69 2.94
CA THR A 81 14.72 2.44 2.24
C THR A 81 15.11 1.78 0.91
N THR A 82 14.74 0.52 0.73
CA THR A 82 15.05 -0.29 -0.46
C THR A 82 13.88 -0.39 -1.42
N VAL A 83 12.69 0.10 -1.03
CA VAL A 83 11.46 -0.03 -1.83
C VAL A 83 11.59 0.73 -3.15
N ARG A 84 11.25 0.05 -4.23
CA ARG A 84 11.03 0.63 -5.55
C ARG A 84 9.68 0.17 -6.07
N ASN A 85 8.96 1.08 -6.71
CA ASN A 85 7.70 0.77 -7.37
C ASN A 85 7.93 0.74 -8.88
N GLU A 86 7.70 -0.41 -9.49
CA GLU A 86 7.91 -0.67 -10.91
C GLU A 86 6.57 -0.85 -11.62
N GLN A 87 6.52 -0.66 -12.95
CA GLN A 87 5.32 -0.85 -13.78
C GLN A 87 4.12 -0.06 -13.24
N VAL A 88 4.35 1.20 -12.88
CA VAL A 88 3.31 2.05 -12.27
C VAL A 88 2.25 2.43 -13.32
N LEU A 89 1.00 2.08 -13.03
CA LEU A 89 -0.19 2.54 -13.75
C LEU A 89 -1.04 3.38 -12.81
N VAL A 90 -1.46 4.56 -13.25
CA VAL A 90 -2.39 5.42 -12.50
C VAL A 90 -3.54 5.84 -13.43
N ILE A 91 -4.76 5.62 -12.97
CA ILE A 91 -5.99 6.00 -13.68
C ILE A 91 -6.88 6.77 -12.71
N ALA A 92 -7.46 7.87 -13.16
CA ALA A 92 -8.43 8.64 -12.38
C ALA A 92 -9.78 8.73 -13.09
N ASP A 93 -10.86 8.77 -12.30
CA ASP A 93 -12.21 9.03 -12.76
C ASP A 93 -13.00 9.75 -11.65
N GLY A 94 -13.22 11.06 -11.84
CA GLY A 94 -13.84 11.90 -10.83
C GLY A 94 -13.09 11.90 -9.49
N ASP A 95 -13.75 11.40 -8.45
CA ASP A 95 -13.18 11.33 -7.10
C ASP A 95 -12.33 10.08 -6.85
N TYR A 96 -12.21 9.20 -7.82
CA TYR A 96 -11.48 7.95 -7.68
C TYR A 96 -10.13 8.01 -8.42
N VAL A 97 -9.11 7.40 -7.78
CA VAL A 97 -7.83 7.11 -8.41
C VAL A 97 -7.50 5.64 -8.15
N VAL A 98 -7.14 4.93 -9.21
CA VAL A 98 -6.57 3.57 -9.12
C VAL A 98 -5.08 3.67 -9.40
N ARG A 99 -4.27 3.10 -8.52
CA ARG A 99 -2.84 2.94 -8.73
C ARG A 99 -2.46 1.47 -8.62
N GLN A 100 -1.88 0.95 -9.68
CA GLN A 100 -1.29 -0.40 -9.72
C GLN A 100 0.22 -0.28 -9.87
N HIS A 101 0.98 -1.13 -9.18
CA HIS A 101 2.43 -1.25 -9.36
C HIS A 101 2.95 -2.58 -8.80
N ASN A 102 4.15 -2.95 -9.22
CA ASN A 102 4.93 -3.97 -8.55
C ASN A 102 5.88 -3.29 -7.56
N MET A 103 5.77 -3.62 -6.29
CA MET A 103 6.73 -3.22 -5.28
C MET A 103 7.86 -4.26 -5.22
N VAL A 104 9.09 -3.80 -5.31
CA VAL A 104 10.29 -4.60 -5.08
C VAL A 104 11.08 -3.99 -3.93
N ALA A 105 11.62 -4.83 -3.05
CA ALA A 105 12.37 -4.39 -1.89
C ALA A 105 13.35 -5.47 -1.42
N LYS A 106 14.23 -5.13 -0.50
CA LYS A 106 14.94 -6.10 0.36
C LYS A 106 14.19 -6.20 1.68
N THR A 107 14.16 -7.40 2.26
CA THR A 107 13.76 -7.54 3.66
C THR A 107 14.91 -7.14 4.59
N HIS A 108 14.64 -6.98 5.89
CA HIS A 108 15.69 -6.71 6.88
C HIS A 108 16.72 -7.85 6.98
N ALA A 109 16.34 -9.09 6.65
CA ALA A 109 17.26 -10.21 6.51
C ALA A 109 18.00 -10.26 5.14
N GLY A 110 17.77 -9.28 4.25
CA GLY A 110 18.44 -9.15 2.95
C GLY A 110 17.85 -9.98 1.82
N ARG A 111 16.68 -10.62 2.02
CA ARG A 111 15.99 -11.39 0.96
C ARG A 111 15.32 -10.47 -0.05
N ASP A 112 15.24 -10.89 -1.30
CA ASP A 112 14.50 -10.17 -2.34
C ASP A 112 12.99 -10.38 -2.17
N TYR A 113 12.25 -9.28 -1.97
CA TYR A 113 10.80 -9.27 -1.90
C TYR A 113 10.21 -8.58 -3.13
N SER A 114 9.15 -9.16 -3.68
CA SER A 114 8.36 -8.54 -4.75
C SER A 114 6.90 -8.91 -4.58
N ASN A 115 6.00 -7.93 -4.76
CA ASN A 115 4.56 -8.17 -4.70
C ASN A 115 3.82 -7.16 -5.58
N ALA A 116 2.72 -7.60 -6.18
CA ALA A 116 1.84 -6.75 -6.96
C ALA A 116 0.80 -6.10 -6.05
N TYR A 117 0.63 -4.80 -6.21
CA TYR A 117 -0.32 -3.99 -5.45
C TYR A 117 -1.30 -3.29 -6.38
N CYS A 118 -2.56 -3.19 -5.93
CA CYS A 118 -3.57 -2.34 -6.53
C CYS A 118 -4.25 -1.54 -5.42
N PHE A 119 -4.11 -0.23 -5.48
CA PHE A 119 -4.72 0.71 -4.56
C PHE A 119 -5.89 1.42 -5.24
N VAL A 120 -7.03 1.50 -4.56
CA VAL A 120 -8.17 2.32 -5.01
C VAL A 120 -8.42 3.41 -3.96
N PHE A 121 -8.24 4.63 -4.38
CA PHE A 121 -8.44 5.83 -3.57
C PHE A 121 -9.79 6.46 -3.89
N ARG A 122 -10.52 6.90 -2.87
CA ARG A 122 -11.63 7.82 -2.99
C ARG A 122 -11.30 9.12 -2.27
N PHE A 123 -11.36 10.21 -3.00
CA PHE A 123 -11.05 11.54 -2.53
C PHE A 123 -12.30 12.34 -2.17
N ARG A 124 -12.16 13.32 -1.30
CA ARG A 124 -13.14 14.38 -1.05
C ARG A 124 -12.90 15.57 -1.98
N ALA A 125 -13.87 16.48 -2.03
CA ALA A 125 -13.78 17.72 -2.80
C ALA A 125 -12.56 18.58 -2.40
N ASP A 126 -12.13 18.51 -1.13
CA ASP A 126 -10.94 19.20 -0.62
C ASP A 126 -9.61 18.52 -1.00
N GLY A 127 -9.65 17.37 -1.68
CA GLY A 127 -8.47 16.60 -2.08
C GLY A 127 -7.91 15.66 -1.01
N LYS A 128 -8.61 15.49 0.10
CA LYS A 128 -8.23 14.50 1.12
C LYS A 128 -8.72 13.10 0.74
N ILE A 129 -7.92 12.09 1.05
CA ILE A 129 -8.30 10.69 0.92
C ILE A 129 -9.34 10.38 1.98
N ALA A 130 -10.55 9.97 1.57
CA ALA A 130 -11.61 9.55 2.46
C ALA A 130 -11.62 8.05 2.67
N TYR A 131 -11.27 7.30 1.63
CA TYR A 131 -11.24 5.84 1.68
C TYR A 131 -10.11 5.31 0.80
N LEU A 132 -9.39 4.34 1.29
CA LEU A 132 -8.33 3.65 0.58
C LEU A 132 -8.54 2.15 0.72
N THR A 133 -8.60 1.44 -0.41
CA THR A 133 -8.46 -0.02 -0.44
C THR A 133 -7.11 -0.40 -1.00
N GLU A 134 -6.46 -1.32 -0.33
CA GLU A 134 -5.17 -1.88 -0.73
C GLU A 134 -5.34 -3.38 -1.01
N HIS A 135 -5.17 -3.77 -2.26
CA HIS A 135 -5.19 -5.16 -2.71
C HIS A 135 -3.77 -5.59 -3.06
N TRP A 136 -3.36 -6.73 -2.56
CA TRP A 136 -2.03 -7.29 -2.76
C TRP A 136 -2.07 -8.82 -2.65
N ASN A 137 -1.04 -9.50 -3.08
CA ASN A 137 -0.98 -10.94 -2.92
C ASN A 137 -0.65 -11.29 -1.46
N THR A 138 -1.71 -11.41 -0.65
CA THR A 138 -1.62 -11.66 0.80
C THR A 138 -1.09 -13.06 1.09
N TRP A 139 -1.42 -14.05 0.26
CA TRP A 139 -0.90 -15.42 0.40
C TRP A 139 0.63 -15.48 0.23
N TRP A 140 1.15 -14.76 -0.77
CA TRP A 140 2.59 -14.64 -1.00
C TRP A 140 3.28 -13.95 0.18
N ALA A 141 2.75 -12.82 0.61
CA ALA A 141 3.32 -12.06 1.71
C ALA A 141 3.30 -12.83 3.03
N ASP A 142 2.21 -13.57 3.30
CA ASP A 142 2.11 -14.40 4.50
C ASP A 142 3.25 -15.42 4.54
N ARG A 143 3.43 -16.17 3.47
CA ARG A 143 4.50 -17.16 3.38
C ARG A 143 5.90 -16.56 3.39
N PHE A 144 6.08 -15.45 2.70
CA PHE A 144 7.41 -14.87 2.52
C PHE A 144 7.86 -14.07 3.75
N LEU A 145 7.01 -13.20 4.28
CA LEU A 145 7.37 -12.29 5.37
C LEU A 145 7.15 -12.92 6.74
N PHE A 146 6.05 -13.65 6.92
CA PHE A 146 5.62 -14.13 8.23
C PHE A 146 6.04 -15.58 8.49
N GLU A 147 5.92 -16.50 7.52
CA GLU A 147 6.35 -17.89 7.69
C GLU A 147 7.82 -18.10 7.31
N GLN A 148 8.44 -17.15 6.62
CA GLN A 148 9.82 -17.21 6.11
C GLN A 148 10.07 -18.47 5.25
N ARG A 149 9.04 -18.99 4.62
CA ARG A 149 9.14 -20.14 3.70
C ARG A 149 9.30 -19.61 2.28
N PRO A 150 10.25 -20.17 1.49
CA PRO A 150 10.22 -19.93 0.06
C PRO A 150 8.88 -20.48 -0.47
N PRO A 151 8.19 -19.75 -1.35
CA PRO A 151 6.98 -20.27 -1.96
C PRO A 151 7.32 -21.52 -2.76
N GLU A 152 6.50 -22.53 -2.64
CA GLU A 152 6.50 -23.63 -3.59
C GLU A 152 6.21 -23.04 -4.98
N ALA A 153 6.98 -23.46 -5.98
CA ALA A 153 6.70 -23.07 -7.37
C ALA A 153 5.21 -23.33 -7.66
N PRO A 154 4.51 -22.39 -8.31
CA PRO A 154 3.11 -22.60 -8.64
C PRO A 154 2.99 -23.90 -9.42
N GLN A 155 2.15 -24.81 -8.93
CA GLN A 155 1.85 -26.02 -9.66
C GLN A 155 1.15 -25.62 -10.96
N PRO A 156 1.50 -26.21 -12.10
CA PRO A 156 0.79 -25.95 -13.33
C PRO A 156 -0.69 -26.25 -13.10
N LEU A 157 -1.54 -25.32 -13.54
CA LEU A 157 -2.99 -25.53 -13.52
C LEU A 157 -3.31 -26.83 -14.33
N PRO A 158 -4.23 -27.67 -13.86
CA PRO A 158 -4.63 -28.88 -14.55
C PRO A 158 -5.24 -28.59 -15.93
#